data_6b8b4acd4d1888535cf2f42c1f76cc69
#
_entry.id   6b8b4acd4d1888535cf2f42c1f76cc69
#
_cell.length_a   1.000
_cell.length_b   1.000
_cell.length_c   1.000
_cell.angle_alpha   90.00
_cell.angle_beta   90.00
_cell.angle_gamma   90.00
#
_symmetry.space_group_name_H-M   'P 1'
#
loop_
_entity.id
_entity.type
_entity.pdbx_description
1 polymer ?
#
loop_
_entity_poly.entity_id
_entity_poly.type
_entity_poly.pdbx_seq_one_letter_code
_entity_poly.pdbx_strand_id
1 'polypeptide(L)'
;MSSVVRTLHLGLNLHGAGGHSAAWRWPGTNPSAFFDIEHYVRAAKIAERGLLDAVFLADTPAISYDVTRQPPLNGLEPTLVLSVLARETTRIGLIATASTTYNEPYNLARRFLSLDVISGGRAAWNAVTTSSPATVANFGGRQIGREERYKRAEEFVETVRALWLSWGDETIIADQASGVYANTDHFRLLDPSKNAFAIRGPLTHPGSRQGYPIIVQAGGSDPGVRLAARSADVVFTAAGDLKTAIGESERLRALSRQFGRRATPLILPGLVTFIGGTEEEAQRRKKEIDALLDLTRAMDALARSMDVPVEKLSLDRPIPEELLPDPHNIAFSVGHHRTFEALAREGRTVREIIGSVQAFGHRLLVGAPEQIADSIESWFRTGAVDGFNIIPDVLEDGATAFVDLVVPILQSRGLFRTEYQGETLREHLGIPHHDVAAETLARPSSL
;
A
#
# COMPACT_ATOMS: atom_id res chain seq x y z
N MET A 1 -14.56 31.84 0.09
CA MET A 1 -13.72 30.67 0.40
C MET A 1 -13.48 29.96 -0.93
N SER A 2 -12.28 30.05 -1.46
CA SER A 2 -11.89 29.30 -2.69
C SER A 2 -12.03 27.80 -2.36
N SER A 3 -12.91 27.12 -3.06
CA SER A 3 -12.99 25.65 -2.96
C SER A 3 -11.65 25.10 -3.44
N VAL A 4 -10.88 24.51 -2.54
CA VAL A 4 -9.68 23.73 -2.93
C VAL A 4 -10.16 22.67 -3.90
N VAL A 5 -9.73 22.78 -5.15
CA VAL A 5 -10.04 21.79 -6.17
C VAL A 5 -9.36 20.48 -5.75
N ARG A 6 -10.14 19.45 -5.46
CA ARG A 6 -9.60 18.13 -5.15
C ARG A 6 -8.83 17.60 -6.37
N THR A 7 -7.61 17.14 -6.14
CA THR A 7 -6.78 16.50 -7.16
C THR A 7 -6.72 15.02 -6.91
N LEU A 8 -6.78 14.22 -7.97
CA LEU A 8 -6.63 12.76 -7.93
C LEU A 8 -5.19 12.39 -7.53
N HIS A 9 -5.04 11.37 -6.69
CA HIS A 9 -3.75 10.78 -6.33
C HIS A 9 -3.59 9.41 -6.97
N LEU A 10 -2.44 9.16 -7.57
CA LEU A 10 -2.15 7.91 -8.28
C LEU A 10 -0.83 7.32 -7.79
N GLY A 11 -0.88 6.08 -7.32
CA GLY A 11 0.31 5.27 -7.03
C GLY A 11 0.49 4.16 -8.03
N LEU A 12 1.69 3.59 -8.12
CA LEU A 12 2.00 2.37 -8.87
C LEU A 12 2.45 1.28 -7.91
N ASN A 13 1.79 0.14 -7.92
CA ASN A 13 2.19 -1.02 -7.15
C ASN A 13 3.28 -1.82 -7.89
N LEU A 14 4.45 -1.97 -7.27
CA LEU A 14 5.57 -2.73 -7.81
C LEU A 14 5.44 -4.21 -7.42
N HIS A 15 4.69 -4.97 -8.20
CA HIS A 15 4.50 -6.41 -8.02
C HIS A 15 5.36 -7.18 -9.00
N GLY A 16 6.47 -7.77 -8.61
CA GLY A 16 7.26 -8.68 -9.45
C GLY A 16 7.13 -8.41 -10.96
N ALA A 17 6.62 -9.36 -11.71
CA ALA A 17 6.34 -9.18 -13.13
C ALA A 17 5.03 -8.44 -13.45
N GLY A 18 4.12 -8.29 -12.46
CA GLY A 18 2.81 -7.63 -12.62
C GLY A 18 1.75 -8.17 -11.66
N GLY A 19 0.57 -7.55 -11.69
CA GLY A 19 -0.58 -7.92 -10.85
C GLY A 19 -1.26 -9.22 -11.25
N HIS A 20 -1.11 -9.66 -12.51
CA HIS A 20 -1.64 -10.95 -12.94
C HIS A 20 -0.70 -12.10 -12.56
N SER A 21 -1.24 -13.19 -12.04
CA SER A 21 -0.45 -14.33 -11.58
C SER A 21 0.43 -14.97 -12.67
N ALA A 22 0.04 -14.87 -13.94
CA ALA A 22 0.79 -15.33 -15.08
C ALA A 22 1.65 -14.24 -15.76
N ALA A 23 1.78 -13.03 -15.19
CA ALA A 23 2.54 -11.95 -15.80
C ALA A 23 3.99 -12.32 -16.12
N TRP A 24 4.63 -13.15 -15.30
CA TRP A 24 5.99 -13.63 -15.53
C TRP A 24 6.13 -14.52 -16.79
N ARG A 25 5.02 -15.06 -17.32
CA ARG A 25 4.95 -15.86 -18.54
C ARG A 25 4.59 -15.04 -19.78
N TRP A 26 4.24 -13.76 -19.59
CA TRP A 26 3.88 -12.89 -20.70
C TRP A 26 5.09 -12.67 -21.63
N PRO A 27 4.90 -12.75 -22.97
CA PRO A 27 6.00 -12.53 -23.91
C PRO A 27 6.70 -11.19 -23.69
N GLY A 28 8.03 -11.22 -23.61
CA GLY A 28 8.85 -10.04 -23.34
C GLY A 28 9.10 -9.70 -21.88
N THR A 29 8.38 -10.34 -20.95
CA THR A 29 8.59 -10.13 -19.50
C THR A 29 9.85 -10.88 -19.04
N ASN A 30 10.63 -10.24 -18.15
CA ASN A 30 11.73 -10.92 -17.47
C ASN A 30 11.16 -11.90 -16.41
N PRO A 31 11.37 -13.22 -16.54
CA PRO A 31 10.88 -14.18 -15.54
C PRO A 31 11.47 -13.99 -14.15
N SER A 32 12.63 -13.33 -14.07
CA SER A 32 13.35 -13.02 -12.85
C SER A 32 13.08 -11.62 -12.30
N ALA A 33 12.06 -10.92 -12.80
CA ALA A 33 11.70 -9.56 -12.42
C ALA A 33 11.61 -9.33 -10.90
N PHE A 34 11.16 -10.32 -10.15
CA PHE A 34 10.96 -10.21 -8.69
C PHE A 34 12.26 -9.98 -7.88
N PHE A 35 13.45 -10.19 -8.47
CA PHE A 35 14.77 -9.89 -7.87
C PHE A 35 15.71 -9.13 -8.80
N ASP A 36 15.21 -8.59 -9.92
CA ASP A 36 15.96 -7.74 -10.84
C ASP A 36 15.76 -6.26 -10.48
N ILE A 37 16.79 -5.61 -9.92
CA ILE A 37 16.69 -4.20 -9.50
C ILE A 37 16.41 -3.26 -10.66
N GLU A 38 16.92 -3.53 -11.86
CA GLU A 38 16.71 -2.70 -13.04
C GLU A 38 15.25 -2.72 -13.50
N HIS A 39 14.54 -3.83 -13.28
CA HIS A 39 13.09 -3.89 -13.50
C HIS A 39 12.33 -2.88 -12.62
N TYR A 40 12.65 -2.82 -11.33
CA TYR A 40 12.05 -1.84 -10.40
C TYR A 40 12.41 -0.40 -10.76
N VAL A 41 13.67 -0.17 -11.20
CA VAL A 41 14.13 1.17 -11.66
C VAL A 41 13.34 1.61 -12.89
N ARG A 42 13.18 0.76 -13.91
CA ARG A 42 12.39 1.08 -15.09
C ARG A 42 10.94 1.39 -14.75
N ALA A 43 10.29 0.55 -13.92
CA ALA A 43 8.91 0.77 -13.50
C ALA A 43 8.73 2.10 -12.73
N ALA A 44 9.67 2.43 -11.84
CA ALA A 44 9.63 3.69 -11.09
C ALA A 44 9.81 4.91 -12.01
N LYS A 45 10.71 4.83 -13.00
CA LYS A 45 10.90 5.90 -14.01
C LYS A 45 9.68 6.08 -14.92
N ILE A 46 8.97 5.00 -15.27
CA ILE A 46 7.69 5.09 -15.99
C ILE A 46 6.67 5.83 -15.13
N ALA A 47 6.53 5.47 -13.86
CA ALA A 47 5.60 6.10 -12.94
C ALA A 47 5.94 7.60 -12.71
N GLU A 48 7.21 7.95 -12.55
CA GLU A 48 7.66 9.32 -12.38
C GLU A 48 7.38 10.16 -13.64
N ARG A 49 7.64 9.61 -14.83
CA ARG A 49 7.31 10.24 -16.12
C ARG A 49 5.82 10.52 -16.24
N GLY A 50 4.98 9.64 -15.71
CA GLY A 50 3.53 9.80 -15.64
C GLY A 50 3.06 10.70 -14.51
N LEU A 51 3.95 11.35 -13.78
CA LEU A 51 3.64 12.23 -12.63
C LEU A 51 2.86 11.54 -11.50
N LEU A 52 2.99 10.22 -11.33
CA LEU A 52 2.34 9.50 -10.26
C LEU A 52 2.90 9.95 -8.89
N ASP A 53 2.07 9.86 -7.84
CA ASP A 53 2.44 10.32 -6.49
C ASP A 53 3.52 9.44 -5.87
N ALA A 54 3.40 8.12 -6.00
CA ALA A 54 4.34 7.19 -5.38
C ALA A 54 4.40 5.84 -6.09
N VAL A 55 5.51 5.14 -5.89
CA VAL A 55 5.59 3.69 -6.07
C VAL A 55 5.40 2.99 -4.71
N PHE A 56 4.73 1.85 -4.73
CA PHE A 56 4.40 1.06 -3.55
C PHE A 56 5.00 -0.33 -3.67
N LEU A 57 5.84 -0.71 -2.72
CA LEU A 57 6.42 -2.06 -2.66
C LEU A 57 5.92 -2.81 -1.42
N ALA A 58 5.11 -3.84 -1.67
CA ALA A 58 4.67 -4.78 -0.64
C ALA A 58 5.85 -5.66 -0.18
N ASP A 59 5.72 -6.24 1.01
CA ASP A 59 6.68 -7.20 1.55
C ASP A 59 6.00 -8.55 1.83
N THR A 60 6.66 -9.62 1.40
CA THR A 60 6.23 -10.99 1.66
C THR A 60 7.45 -11.82 2.07
N PRO A 61 7.90 -11.72 3.34
CA PRO A 61 9.17 -12.30 3.79
C PRO A 61 9.10 -13.82 4.04
N ALA A 62 8.27 -14.52 3.30
CA ALA A 62 8.15 -15.96 3.32
C ALA A 62 7.58 -16.52 2.01
N ILE A 63 8.04 -17.68 1.62
CA ILE A 63 7.42 -18.47 0.56
C ILE A 63 6.37 -19.38 1.20
N SER A 64 5.10 -19.12 0.93
CA SER A 64 3.95 -19.84 1.50
C SER A 64 3.24 -20.75 0.49
N TYR A 65 3.83 -20.95 -0.69
CA TYR A 65 3.29 -21.77 -1.77
C TYR A 65 4.42 -22.43 -2.57
N ASP A 66 4.05 -23.41 -3.38
CA ASP A 66 4.97 -24.08 -4.29
C ASP A 66 5.45 -23.13 -5.39
N VAL A 67 6.77 -22.89 -5.41
CA VAL A 67 7.42 -22.02 -6.40
C VAL A 67 7.81 -22.73 -7.69
N THR A 68 7.53 -24.02 -7.81
CA THR A 68 7.86 -24.79 -9.02
C THR A 68 7.23 -24.20 -10.27
N ARG A 69 6.05 -23.61 -10.14
CA ARG A 69 5.26 -23.09 -11.26
C ARG A 69 4.94 -21.60 -11.18
N GLN A 70 5.38 -20.93 -10.14
CA GLN A 70 5.20 -19.47 -9.97
C GLN A 70 6.33 -18.87 -9.16
N PRO A 71 6.98 -17.80 -9.64
CA PRO A 71 8.01 -17.11 -8.89
C PRO A 71 7.44 -16.50 -7.59
N PRO A 72 8.30 -16.21 -6.62
CA PRO A 72 7.94 -15.38 -5.48
C PRO A 72 7.34 -14.05 -5.92
N LEU A 73 6.39 -13.52 -5.15
CA LEU A 73 5.73 -12.26 -5.47
C LEU A 73 6.70 -11.09 -5.39
N ASN A 74 7.50 -11.04 -4.32
CA ASN A 74 8.56 -10.06 -4.09
C ASN A 74 9.79 -10.81 -3.58
N GLY A 75 10.98 -10.45 -4.07
CA GLY A 75 12.22 -11.14 -3.72
C GLY A 75 13.19 -10.29 -2.92
N LEU A 76 13.23 -8.99 -3.18
CA LEU A 76 14.14 -8.06 -2.54
C LEU A 76 13.45 -7.30 -1.39
N GLU A 77 14.21 -6.98 -0.35
CA GLU A 77 13.71 -6.23 0.80
C GLU A 77 13.33 -4.80 0.39
N PRO A 78 12.11 -4.33 0.74
CA PRO A 78 11.57 -3.09 0.19
C PRO A 78 12.41 -1.83 0.47
N THR A 79 12.97 -1.67 1.66
CA THR A 79 13.74 -0.45 1.97
C THR A 79 15.06 -0.38 1.21
N LEU A 80 15.67 -1.52 0.89
CA LEU A 80 16.88 -1.59 0.06
C LEU A 80 16.56 -1.27 -1.40
N VAL A 81 15.50 -1.85 -1.95
CA VAL A 81 15.02 -1.50 -3.31
C VAL A 81 14.76 -0.01 -3.40
N LEU A 82 13.96 0.54 -2.48
CA LEU A 82 13.59 1.95 -2.51
C LEU A 82 14.78 2.89 -2.26
N SER A 83 15.85 2.44 -1.60
CA SER A 83 17.08 3.22 -1.50
C SER A 83 17.78 3.38 -2.86
N VAL A 84 17.75 2.36 -3.70
CA VAL A 84 18.21 2.47 -5.10
C VAL A 84 17.28 3.41 -5.88
N LEU A 85 15.98 3.21 -5.81
CA LEU A 85 15.00 4.07 -6.51
C LEU A 85 15.10 5.54 -6.06
N ALA A 86 15.44 5.81 -4.80
CA ALA A 86 15.66 7.15 -4.28
C ALA A 86 16.76 7.92 -5.05
N ARG A 87 17.78 7.21 -5.56
CA ARG A 87 18.88 7.77 -6.36
C ARG A 87 18.58 7.85 -7.85
N GLU A 88 17.72 6.94 -8.34
CA GLU A 88 17.35 6.82 -9.75
C GLU A 88 16.16 7.69 -10.17
N THR A 89 15.44 8.25 -9.18
CA THR A 89 14.27 9.11 -9.34
C THR A 89 14.43 10.41 -8.58
N THR A 90 13.65 11.43 -8.90
CA THR A 90 13.81 12.78 -8.33
C THR A 90 12.57 13.32 -7.62
N ARG A 91 11.38 12.84 -7.96
CA ARG A 91 10.08 13.38 -7.49
C ARG A 91 9.16 12.33 -6.89
N ILE A 92 9.08 11.14 -7.49
CA ILE A 92 8.13 10.12 -7.09
C ILE A 92 8.36 9.66 -5.65
N GLY A 93 7.26 9.49 -4.91
CA GLY A 93 7.25 8.96 -3.54
C GLY A 93 7.58 7.47 -3.48
N LEU A 94 8.10 7.02 -2.35
CA LEU A 94 8.69 5.69 -2.14
C LEU A 94 8.04 5.03 -0.93
N ILE A 95 7.03 4.18 -1.15
CA ILE A 95 6.28 3.52 -0.07
C ILE A 95 6.82 2.12 0.13
N ALA A 96 7.54 1.89 1.25
CA ALA A 96 8.04 0.58 1.65
C ALA A 96 7.11 -0.08 2.69
N THR A 97 6.84 -1.35 2.53
CA THR A 97 6.16 -2.14 3.55
C THR A 97 7.16 -2.65 4.59
N ALA A 98 6.81 -2.51 5.87
CA ALA A 98 7.53 -3.15 6.96
C ALA A 98 6.59 -3.51 8.11
N SER A 99 6.79 -4.72 8.65
CA SER A 99 5.94 -5.30 9.70
C SER A 99 6.18 -4.65 11.06
N THR A 100 5.11 -4.30 11.77
CA THR A 100 5.15 -3.93 13.20
C THR A 100 5.34 -5.14 14.12
N THR A 101 5.12 -6.35 13.59
CA THR A 101 5.22 -7.60 14.36
C THR A 101 6.66 -8.08 14.49
N TYR A 102 7.45 -8.01 13.40
CA TYR A 102 8.78 -8.60 13.29
C TYR A 102 9.90 -7.58 13.07
N ASN A 103 9.70 -6.35 13.52
CA ASN A 103 10.73 -5.31 13.57
C ASN A 103 10.86 -4.75 14.98
N GLU A 104 11.99 -4.11 15.25
CA GLU A 104 12.22 -3.31 16.44
C GLU A 104 11.98 -1.82 16.12
N PRO A 105 11.20 -1.07 16.94
CA PRO A 105 10.76 0.28 16.59
C PRO A 105 11.93 1.24 16.36
N TYR A 106 12.98 1.18 17.19
CA TYR A 106 14.14 2.07 17.04
C TYR A 106 14.87 1.86 15.71
N ASN A 107 15.09 0.60 15.36
CA ASN A 107 15.80 0.27 14.12
C ASN A 107 14.97 0.57 12.88
N LEU A 108 13.66 0.32 12.94
CA LEU A 108 12.73 0.69 11.87
C LEU A 108 12.68 2.22 11.71
N ALA A 109 12.57 2.97 12.81
CA ALA A 109 12.55 4.43 12.77
C ALA A 109 13.81 5.00 12.09
N ARG A 110 15.01 4.49 12.46
CA ARG A 110 16.27 4.88 11.81
C ARG A 110 16.27 4.60 10.32
N ARG A 111 15.85 3.40 9.92
CA ARG A 111 15.88 2.94 8.53
C ARG A 111 14.98 3.80 7.65
N PHE A 112 13.75 4.03 8.07
CA PHE A 112 12.79 4.84 7.30
C PHE A 112 13.16 6.32 7.28
N LEU A 113 13.64 6.89 8.39
CA LEU A 113 14.07 8.28 8.38
C LEU A 113 15.34 8.48 7.53
N SER A 114 16.25 7.50 7.53
CA SER A 114 17.41 7.53 6.63
C SER A 114 17.01 7.47 5.17
N LEU A 115 16.05 6.58 4.80
CA LEU A 115 15.50 6.55 3.44
C LEU A 115 14.84 7.87 3.07
N ASP A 116 14.16 8.50 4.00
CA ASP A 116 13.49 9.79 3.79
C ASP A 116 14.50 10.91 3.51
N VAL A 117 15.58 10.97 4.30
CA VAL A 117 16.67 11.93 4.04
C VAL A 117 17.37 11.66 2.71
N ILE A 118 17.70 10.39 2.40
CA ILE A 118 18.34 10.00 1.13
C ILE A 118 17.48 10.36 -0.07
N SER A 119 16.18 10.22 0.04
CA SER A 119 15.21 10.53 -1.03
C SER A 119 14.84 12.01 -1.11
N GLY A 120 15.29 12.86 -0.17
CA GLY A 120 14.91 14.27 -0.13
C GLY A 120 13.48 14.51 0.38
N GLY A 121 12.96 13.64 1.26
CA GLY A 121 11.61 13.77 1.84
C GLY A 121 10.53 13.06 1.03
N ARG A 122 10.84 11.90 0.42
CA ARG A 122 9.90 11.17 -0.43
C ARG A 122 9.52 9.79 0.12
N ALA A 123 10.01 9.39 1.29
CA ALA A 123 9.74 8.07 1.85
C ALA A 123 8.40 8.00 2.57
N ALA A 124 7.78 6.82 2.51
CA ALA A 124 6.62 6.45 3.29
C ALA A 124 6.75 5.02 3.82
N TRP A 125 6.14 4.78 4.96
CA TRP A 125 6.08 3.48 5.61
C TRP A 125 4.68 2.90 5.57
N ASN A 126 4.49 1.79 4.86
CA ASN A 126 3.29 0.98 4.97
C ASN A 126 3.40 0.07 6.20
N ALA A 127 2.72 0.46 7.27
CA ALA A 127 2.72 -0.22 8.56
C ALA A 127 1.74 -1.40 8.53
N VAL A 128 2.24 -2.63 8.53
CA VAL A 128 1.42 -3.84 8.48
C VAL A 128 1.59 -4.72 9.71
N THR A 129 0.54 -5.50 10.03
CA THR A 129 0.61 -6.57 11.03
C THR A 129 0.73 -7.91 10.32
N THR A 130 1.81 -8.63 10.56
CA THR A 130 2.07 -9.90 9.88
C THR A 130 1.45 -11.06 10.67
N SER A 131 0.74 -11.96 9.97
CA SER A 131 0.03 -13.10 10.57
C SER A 131 0.26 -14.43 9.85
N SER A 132 0.99 -14.43 8.72
CA SER A 132 1.27 -15.65 7.96
C SER A 132 2.07 -16.65 8.80
N PRO A 133 1.62 -17.91 8.97
CA PRO A 133 2.39 -18.93 9.68
C PRO A 133 3.79 -19.17 9.10
N ALA A 134 3.94 -19.11 7.76
CA ALA A 134 5.22 -19.22 7.10
C ALA A 134 6.18 -18.10 7.48
N THR A 135 5.69 -16.86 7.59
CA THR A 135 6.49 -15.73 8.06
C THR A 135 6.84 -15.88 9.53
N VAL A 136 5.89 -16.29 10.38
CA VAL A 136 6.15 -16.57 11.80
C VAL A 136 7.31 -17.54 11.97
N ALA A 137 7.32 -18.63 11.21
CA ALA A 137 8.38 -19.64 11.25
C ALA A 137 9.76 -19.08 10.88
N ASN A 138 9.83 -18.17 9.89
CA ASN A 138 11.08 -17.55 9.46
C ASN A 138 11.67 -16.59 10.51
N PHE A 139 10.84 -15.99 11.36
CA PHE A 139 11.29 -15.09 12.42
C PHE A 139 11.42 -15.78 13.80
N GLY A 140 11.29 -17.11 13.86
CA GLY A 140 11.42 -17.87 15.10
C GLY A 140 10.39 -17.51 16.18
N GLY A 141 9.31 -16.87 15.78
CA GLY A 141 8.31 -16.33 16.67
C GLY A 141 7.18 -17.30 17.00
N ARG A 142 6.35 -16.88 17.95
CA ARG A 142 5.06 -17.50 18.27
C ARG A 142 3.96 -16.82 17.46
N GLN A 143 2.99 -17.59 17.03
CA GLN A 143 1.77 -17.03 16.43
C GLN A 143 1.05 -16.13 17.45
N ILE A 144 0.89 -14.85 17.10
CA ILE A 144 0.27 -13.85 17.97
C ILE A 144 -1.18 -13.64 17.51
N GLY A 145 -2.12 -13.57 18.47
CA GLY A 145 -3.53 -13.31 18.21
C GLY A 145 -3.78 -11.96 17.53
N ARG A 146 -4.90 -11.84 16.82
CA ARG A 146 -5.21 -10.61 16.04
C ARG A 146 -5.22 -9.36 16.92
N GLU A 147 -5.90 -9.38 18.06
CA GLU A 147 -6.01 -8.23 18.96
C GLU A 147 -4.65 -7.80 19.51
N GLU A 148 -3.86 -8.76 19.98
CA GLU A 148 -2.50 -8.51 20.49
C GLU A 148 -1.60 -7.90 19.43
N ARG A 149 -1.67 -8.38 18.16
CA ARG A 149 -0.90 -7.81 17.05
C ARG A 149 -1.27 -6.35 16.77
N TYR A 150 -2.55 -6.02 16.77
CA TYR A 150 -2.99 -4.64 16.52
C TYR A 150 -2.69 -3.72 17.69
N LYS A 151 -2.80 -4.19 18.94
CA LYS A 151 -2.37 -3.43 20.11
C LYS A 151 -0.88 -3.12 20.03
N ARG A 152 -0.04 -4.14 19.75
CA ARG A 152 1.39 -3.94 19.51
C ARG A 152 1.63 -2.94 18.37
N ALA A 153 0.87 -3.02 17.27
CA ALA A 153 1.03 -2.13 16.13
C ALA A 153 0.72 -0.66 16.47
N GLU A 154 -0.30 -0.39 17.27
CA GLU A 154 -0.61 0.97 17.74
C GLU A 154 0.55 1.54 18.54
N GLU A 155 1.02 0.81 19.55
CA GLU A 155 2.15 1.21 20.39
C GLU A 155 3.45 1.36 19.57
N PHE A 156 3.66 0.48 18.58
CA PHE A 156 4.82 0.52 17.68
C PHE A 156 4.81 1.79 16.82
N VAL A 157 3.70 2.10 16.16
CA VAL A 157 3.56 3.29 15.29
C VAL A 157 3.73 4.58 16.10
N GLU A 158 3.16 4.64 17.31
CA GLU A 158 3.33 5.79 18.22
C GLU A 158 4.79 5.97 18.63
N THR A 159 5.47 4.88 18.98
CA THR A 159 6.90 4.91 19.35
C THR A 159 7.77 5.36 18.18
N VAL A 160 7.55 4.83 16.98
CA VAL A 160 8.29 5.21 15.77
C VAL A 160 8.08 6.69 15.45
N ARG A 161 6.83 7.18 15.49
CA ARG A 161 6.53 8.60 15.28
C ARG A 161 7.22 9.50 16.31
N ALA A 162 7.19 9.13 17.59
CA ALA A 162 7.86 9.88 18.65
C ALA A 162 9.38 9.92 18.46
N LEU A 163 9.98 8.83 17.97
CA LEU A 163 11.39 8.79 17.61
C LEU A 163 11.72 9.72 16.43
N TRP A 164 10.91 9.76 15.39
CA TRP A 164 11.09 10.68 14.26
C TRP A 164 11.03 12.15 14.69
N LEU A 165 10.24 12.44 15.70
CA LEU A 165 10.06 13.77 16.29
C LEU A 165 11.03 14.05 17.48
N SER A 166 11.99 13.16 17.75
CA SER A 166 12.88 13.26 18.93
C SER A 166 13.89 14.41 18.86
N TRP A 167 14.16 14.94 17.67
CA TRP A 167 14.86 16.20 17.49
C TRP A 167 13.83 17.33 17.34
N GLY A 168 13.82 18.26 18.28
CA GLY A 168 12.97 19.44 18.17
C GLY A 168 13.48 20.42 17.12
N ASP A 169 12.65 21.38 16.78
CA ASP A 169 13.05 22.47 15.91
C ASP A 169 14.24 23.22 16.54
N GLU A 170 15.10 23.79 15.70
CA GLU A 170 16.28 24.57 16.11
C GLU A 170 17.30 23.79 16.97
N THR A 171 17.21 22.46 17.04
CA THR A 171 18.20 21.64 17.77
C THR A 171 19.60 21.81 17.19
N ILE A 172 19.76 21.83 15.86
CA ILE A 172 21.05 21.99 15.19
C ILE A 172 21.43 23.47 15.14
N ILE A 173 22.57 23.83 15.74
CA ILE A 173 23.15 25.18 15.70
C ILE A 173 24.27 25.23 14.64
N ALA A 174 25.13 24.21 14.63
CA ALA A 174 26.27 24.06 13.70
C ALA A 174 27.17 25.30 13.58
N ASP A 175 27.36 26.00 14.70
CA ASP A 175 28.26 27.18 14.77
C ASP A 175 29.72 26.72 14.86
N GLN A 176 30.41 26.80 13.73
CA GLN A 176 31.83 26.42 13.63
C GLN A 176 32.74 27.35 14.42
N ALA A 177 32.37 28.61 14.62
CA ALA A 177 33.23 29.60 15.29
C ALA A 177 33.27 29.37 16.82
N SER A 178 32.11 29.07 17.42
CA SER A 178 32.01 28.76 18.86
C SER A 178 32.27 27.28 19.17
N GLY A 179 32.22 26.39 18.15
CA GLY A 179 32.30 24.94 18.32
C GLY A 179 31.01 24.33 18.88
N VAL A 180 29.91 25.06 18.89
CA VAL A 180 28.60 24.57 19.35
C VAL A 180 27.88 23.92 18.18
N TYR A 181 27.63 22.60 18.27
CA TYR A 181 26.93 21.87 17.21
C TYR A 181 25.42 21.82 17.40
N ALA A 182 24.93 21.60 18.60
CA ALA A 182 23.51 21.43 18.86
C ALA A 182 23.12 21.93 20.27
N ASN A 183 21.87 22.36 20.40
CA ASN A 183 21.20 22.55 21.66
C ASN A 183 20.39 21.30 22.03
N THR A 184 20.89 20.51 22.97
CA THR A 184 20.28 19.26 23.40
C THR A 184 19.02 19.42 24.26
N ASP A 185 18.75 20.63 24.75
CA ASP A 185 17.53 20.93 25.52
C ASP A 185 16.26 20.77 24.63
N HIS A 186 16.43 20.83 23.32
CA HIS A 186 15.37 20.60 22.34
C HIS A 186 15.10 19.11 22.04
N PHE A 187 15.89 18.18 22.62
CA PHE A 187 15.61 16.75 22.46
C PHE A 187 14.32 16.35 23.19
N ARG A 188 13.48 15.62 22.50
CA ARG A 188 12.25 15.04 23.02
C ARG A 188 12.46 13.54 23.27
N LEU A 189 12.97 13.22 24.47
CA LEU A 189 13.23 11.84 24.85
C LEU A 189 11.92 11.15 25.24
N LEU A 190 11.81 9.88 24.89
CA LEU A 190 10.73 9.03 25.35
C LEU A 190 11.03 8.57 26.79
N ASP A 191 9.99 8.39 27.58
CA ASP A 191 10.11 7.74 28.88
C ASP A 191 10.07 6.20 28.70
N PRO A 192 11.16 5.47 28.95
CA PRO A 192 11.19 4.02 28.76
C PRO A 192 10.18 3.26 29.63
N SER A 193 9.75 3.83 30.76
CA SER A 193 8.78 3.22 31.65
C SER A 193 7.34 3.34 31.16
N LYS A 194 7.09 4.23 30.19
CA LYS A 194 5.75 4.54 29.63
C LYS A 194 5.54 4.07 28.20
N ASN A 195 6.52 3.41 27.59
CA ASN A 195 6.34 2.80 26.28
C ASN A 195 6.62 1.30 26.32
N ALA A 196 5.85 0.54 25.56
CA ALA A 196 5.89 -0.94 25.59
C ALA A 196 7.25 -1.54 25.16
N PHE A 197 8.12 -0.75 24.57
CA PHE A 197 9.42 -1.19 24.03
C PHE A 197 10.61 -0.71 24.89
N ALA A 198 10.37 0.00 25.99
CA ALA A 198 11.39 0.58 26.87
C ALA A 198 12.46 1.41 26.15
N ILE A 199 12.05 2.12 25.09
CA ILE A 199 12.94 2.94 24.24
C ILE A 199 13.01 4.36 24.78
N ARG A 200 14.24 4.93 24.81
CA ARG A 200 14.50 6.30 25.23
C ARG A 200 14.66 7.29 24.07
N GLY A 201 15.31 6.86 22.97
CA GLY A 201 15.77 7.80 21.94
C GLY A 201 16.92 8.72 22.43
N PRO A 202 17.21 9.84 21.75
CA PRO A 202 16.66 10.23 20.46
C PRO A 202 17.21 9.37 19.31
N LEU A 203 16.76 9.62 18.08
CA LEU A 203 17.41 9.09 16.88
C LEU A 203 18.77 9.78 16.67
N THR A 204 19.57 9.23 15.75
CA THR A 204 20.95 9.70 15.50
C THR A 204 21.05 10.89 14.55
N HIS A 205 19.92 11.35 13.99
CA HIS A 205 19.84 12.53 13.12
C HIS A 205 18.42 13.14 13.19
N PRO A 206 18.28 14.43 12.85
CA PRO A 206 17.00 15.14 12.87
C PRO A 206 16.05 14.63 11.77
N GLY A 207 14.83 15.15 11.77
CA GLY A 207 13.82 14.91 10.75
C GLY A 207 14.28 15.26 9.34
N SER A 208 13.49 14.84 8.36
CA SER A 208 13.71 15.13 6.94
C SER A 208 13.03 16.42 6.49
N ARG A 209 13.14 16.76 5.19
CA ARG A 209 12.44 17.91 4.58
C ARG A 209 10.92 17.84 4.71
N GLN A 210 10.30 16.66 4.74
CA GLN A 210 8.85 16.50 4.96
C GLN A 210 8.49 16.33 6.45
N GLY A 211 9.45 16.54 7.35
CA GLY A 211 9.33 16.32 8.79
C GLY A 211 9.65 14.87 9.16
N TYR A 212 8.80 13.94 8.74
CA TYR A 212 9.00 12.49 8.89
C TYR A 212 8.27 11.72 7.78
N PRO A 213 8.63 10.43 7.56
CA PRO A 213 8.02 9.59 6.54
C PRO A 213 6.49 9.53 6.66
N ILE A 214 5.80 9.59 5.52
CA ILE A 214 4.34 9.40 5.46
C ILE A 214 3.99 8.01 6.01
N ILE A 215 2.93 7.92 6.82
CA ILE A 215 2.43 6.66 7.35
C ILE A 215 1.29 6.16 6.46
N VAL A 216 1.53 5.01 5.84
CA VAL A 216 0.54 4.28 5.03
C VAL A 216 0.07 3.08 5.84
N GLN A 217 -1.17 2.69 5.68
CA GLN A 217 -1.73 1.49 6.31
C GLN A 217 -2.62 0.74 5.33
N ALA A 218 -2.53 -0.58 5.36
CA ALA A 218 -3.39 -1.47 4.58
C ALA A 218 -4.08 -2.46 5.53
N GLY A 219 -5.40 -2.40 5.65
CA GLY A 219 -6.12 -3.35 6.49
C GLY A 219 -7.61 -3.07 6.56
N GLY A 220 -8.43 -4.03 6.13
CA GLY A 220 -9.89 -3.94 6.12
C GLY A 220 -10.59 -4.50 7.36
N SER A 221 -9.86 -5.09 8.33
CA SER A 221 -10.46 -5.58 9.59
C SER A 221 -10.77 -4.42 10.54
N ASP A 222 -11.71 -4.60 11.47
CA ASP A 222 -12.06 -3.57 12.44
C ASP A 222 -10.85 -3.00 13.20
N PRO A 223 -9.94 -3.82 13.75
CA PRO A 223 -8.72 -3.29 14.35
C PRO A 223 -7.82 -2.56 13.36
N GLY A 224 -7.75 -3.02 12.09
CA GLY A 224 -6.99 -2.36 11.04
C GLY A 224 -7.52 -0.99 10.67
N VAL A 225 -8.86 -0.87 10.53
CA VAL A 225 -9.51 0.41 10.27
C VAL A 225 -9.32 1.39 11.45
N ARG A 226 -9.33 0.90 12.70
CA ARG A 226 -9.03 1.72 13.88
C ARG A 226 -7.59 2.23 13.88
N LEU A 227 -6.62 1.35 13.61
CA LEU A 227 -5.21 1.73 13.49
C LEU A 227 -5.00 2.79 12.39
N ALA A 228 -5.61 2.57 11.22
CA ALA A 228 -5.56 3.52 10.11
C ALA A 228 -6.19 4.88 10.49
N ALA A 229 -7.38 4.87 11.08
CA ALA A 229 -8.08 6.06 11.52
C ALA A 229 -7.28 6.90 12.52
N ARG A 230 -6.52 6.23 13.40
CA ARG A 230 -5.70 6.87 14.43
C ARG A 230 -4.38 7.42 13.88
N SER A 231 -3.74 6.72 12.95
CA SER A 231 -2.31 6.92 12.68
C SER A 231 -1.94 7.15 11.22
N ALA A 232 -2.73 6.66 10.24
CA ALA A 232 -2.34 6.70 8.85
C ALA A 232 -2.59 8.06 8.19
N ASP A 233 -1.69 8.46 7.28
CA ASP A 233 -1.86 9.60 6.38
C ASP A 233 -2.51 9.15 5.06
N VAL A 234 -2.23 7.92 4.64
CA VAL A 234 -2.79 7.28 3.44
C VAL A 234 -3.26 5.86 3.79
N VAL A 235 -4.38 5.45 3.23
CA VAL A 235 -4.91 4.09 3.41
C VAL A 235 -5.07 3.41 2.06
N PHE A 236 -4.41 2.27 1.92
CA PHE A 236 -4.56 1.37 0.80
C PHE A 236 -5.68 0.35 1.11
N THR A 237 -6.73 0.33 0.30
CA THR A 237 -7.91 -0.53 0.52
C THR A 237 -8.15 -1.49 -0.64
N ALA A 238 -9.07 -2.44 -0.44
CA ALA A 238 -9.53 -3.38 -1.46
C ALA A 238 -11.06 -3.30 -1.55
N ALA A 239 -11.58 -2.27 -2.20
CA ALA A 239 -13.01 -2.13 -2.45
C ALA A 239 -13.35 -2.65 -3.86
N GLY A 240 -14.21 -3.66 -3.95
CA GLY A 240 -14.62 -4.27 -5.22
C GLY A 240 -15.70 -3.46 -5.95
N ASP A 241 -16.55 -2.73 -5.22
CA ASP A 241 -17.66 -1.94 -5.75
C ASP A 241 -17.75 -0.57 -5.06
N LEU A 242 -18.44 0.37 -5.73
CA LEU A 242 -18.54 1.75 -5.29
C LEU A 242 -19.32 1.92 -3.97
N LYS A 243 -20.36 1.14 -3.77
CA LYS A 243 -21.20 1.22 -2.55
C LYS A 243 -20.38 0.81 -1.32
N THR A 244 -19.60 -0.26 -1.43
CA THR A 244 -18.66 -0.69 -0.39
C THR A 244 -17.61 0.38 -0.14
N ALA A 245 -17.02 0.96 -1.19
CA ALA A 245 -16.03 2.04 -1.07
C ALA A 245 -16.58 3.26 -0.33
N ILE A 246 -17.80 3.70 -0.62
CA ILE A 246 -18.47 4.82 0.07
C ILE A 246 -18.60 4.51 1.56
N GLY A 247 -19.20 3.36 1.92
CA GLY A 247 -19.42 3.01 3.33
C GLY A 247 -18.12 2.86 4.13
N GLU A 248 -17.08 2.25 3.55
CA GLU A 248 -15.77 2.11 4.18
C GLU A 248 -15.07 3.46 4.38
N SER A 249 -15.15 4.36 3.39
CA SER A 249 -14.54 5.68 3.47
C SER A 249 -15.24 6.58 4.51
N GLU A 250 -16.56 6.57 4.56
CA GLU A 250 -17.34 7.30 5.56
C GLU A 250 -16.99 6.83 6.98
N ARG A 251 -16.95 5.51 7.17
CA ARG A 251 -16.56 4.90 8.45
C ARG A 251 -15.16 5.30 8.88
N LEU A 252 -14.17 5.20 7.99
CA LEU A 252 -12.78 5.54 8.28
C LEU A 252 -12.64 7.03 8.66
N ARG A 253 -13.25 7.92 7.87
CA ARG A 253 -13.22 9.36 8.12
C ARG A 253 -13.95 9.75 9.41
N ALA A 254 -15.07 9.09 9.73
CA ALA A 254 -15.79 9.28 10.98
C ALA A 254 -14.94 8.87 12.19
N LEU A 255 -14.30 7.71 12.15
CA LEU A 255 -13.38 7.26 13.20
C LEU A 255 -12.17 8.19 13.36
N SER A 256 -11.59 8.68 12.26
CA SER A 256 -10.46 9.64 12.31
C SER A 256 -10.84 10.91 13.04
N ARG A 257 -12.04 11.43 12.79
CA ARG A 257 -12.57 12.62 13.54
C ARG A 257 -12.81 12.31 15.01
N GLN A 258 -13.30 11.10 15.35
CA GLN A 258 -13.47 10.68 16.76
C GLN A 258 -12.13 10.60 17.51
N PHE A 259 -11.03 10.24 16.82
CA PHE A 259 -9.67 10.30 17.38
C PHE A 259 -9.07 11.72 17.39
N GLY A 260 -9.86 12.75 17.09
CA GLY A 260 -9.43 14.16 17.16
C GLY A 260 -8.52 14.60 16.00
N ARG A 261 -8.42 13.80 14.93
CA ARG A 261 -7.58 14.18 13.79
C ARG A 261 -8.22 15.34 13.00
N ARG A 262 -7.40 16.37 12.71
CA ARG A 262 -7.81 17.51 11.88
C ARG A 262 -7.92 17.12 10.41
N ALA A 263 -7.02 16.27 9.91
CA ALA A 263 -7.03 15.72 8.56
C ALA A 263 -7.36 14.23 8.60
N THR A 264 -8.29 13.82 7.75
CA THR A 264 -8.58 12.39 7.54
C THR A 264 -7.59 11.79 6.55
N PRO A 265 -7.28 10.49 6.64
CA PRO A 265 -6.37 9.85 5.70
C PRO A 265 -6.91 9.91 4.26
N LEU A 266 -6.01 9.98 3.29
CA LEU A 266 -6.32 9.77 1.88
C LEU A 266 -6.61 8.29 1.64
N ILE A 267 -7.60 7.99 0.80
CA ILE A 267 -8.07 6.61 0.54
C ILE A 267 -7.77 6.27 -0.91
N LEU A 268 -6.83 5.32 -1.11
CA LEU A 268 -6.36 4.87 -2.42
C LEU A 268 -6.56 3.36 -2.55
N PRO A 269 -7.72 2.89 -3.03
CA PRO A 269 -7.90 1.46 -3.31
C PRO A 269 -6.99 0.98 -4.44
N GLY A 270 -6.64 -0.31 -4.40
CA GLY A 270 -5.97 -0.97 -5.51
C GLY A 270 -6.87 -1.08 -6.73
N LEU A 271 -6.32 -0.81 -7.90
CA LEU A 271 -7.01 -0.90 -9.18
C LEU A 271 -6.18 -1.70 -10.18
N VAL A 272 -6.64 -2.90 -10.49
CA VAL A 272 -6.02 -3.75 -11.52
C VAL A 272 -6.47 -3.29 -12.89
N THR A 273 -5.52 -3.06 -13.81
CA THR A 273 -5.83 -2.54 -15.15
C THR A 273 -5.33 -3.46 -16.25
N PHE A 274 -6.23 -3.75 -17.21
CA PHE A 274 -5.93 -4.35 -18.51
C PHE A 274 -6.30 -3.34 -19.58
N ILE A 275 -5.32 -2.74 -20.21
CA ILE A 275 -5.53 -1.63 -21.15
C ILE A 275 -5.21 -2.11 -22.57
N GLY A 276 -6.11 -1.84 -23.51
CA GLY A 276 -5.92 -1.98 -24.95
C GLY A 276 -6.21 -0.66 -25.64
N GLY A 277 -5.83 -0.49 -26.90
CA GLY A 277 -6.20 0.68 -27.70
C GLY A 277 -7.73 0.73 -27.93
N THR A 278 -8.41 -0.42 -27.91
CA THR A 278 -9.86 -0.58 -27.90
C THR A 278 -10.29 -1.54 -26.80
N GLU A 279 -11.60 -1.60 -26.53
CA GLU A 279 -12.15 -2.56 -25.56
C GLU A 279 -11.89 -4.01 -25.99
N GLU A 280 -12.04 -4.30 -27.28
CA GLU A 280 -11.80 -5.63 -27.84
C GLU A 280 -10.31 -6.04 -27.68
N GLU A 281 -9.40 -5.10 -27.84
CA GLU A 281 -7.97 -5.35 -27.61
C GLU A 281 -7.66 -5.61 -26.15
N ALA A 282 -8.26 -4.86 -25.23
CA ALA A 282 -8.10 -5.08 -23.79
C ALA A 282 -8.67 -6.46 -23.38
N GLN A 283 -9.84 -6.84 -23.89
CA GLN A 283 -10.46 -8.14 -23.64
C GLN A 283 -9.61 -9.29 -24.23
N ARG A 284 -9.06 -9.10 -25.43
CA ARG A 284 -8.14 -10.07 -26.03
C ARG A 284 -6.89 -10.24 -25.19
N ARG A 285 -6.24 -9.13 -24.78
CA ARG A 285 -5.07 -9.13 -23.89
C ARG A 285 -5.35 -9.93 -22.61
N LYS A 286 -6.50 -9.64 -21.96
CA LYS A 286 -6.90 -10.37 -20.76
C LYS A 286 -7.06 -11.87 -21.03
N LYS A 287 -7.74 -12.24 -22.10
CA LYS A 287 -7.95 -13.64 -22.48
C LYS A 287 -6.63 -14.37 -22.75
N GLU A 288 -5.68 -13.70 -23.40
CA GLU A 288 -4.37 -14.27 -23.72
C GLU A 288 -3.53 -14.52 -22.46
N ILE A 289 -3.51 -13.60 -21.52
CA ILE A 289 -2.75 -13.78 -20.27
C ILE A 289 -3.47 -14.77 -19.33
N ASP A 290 -4.81 -14.79 -19.29
CA ASP A 290 -5.61 -15.78 -18.55
C ASP A 290 -5.32 -17.21 -19.05
N ALA A 291 -5.10 -17.40 -20.36
CA ALA A 291 -4.74 -18.68 -20.94
C ALA A 291 -3.38 -19.21 -20.48
N LEU A 292 -2.54 -18.35 -19.93
CA LEU A 292 -1.26 -18.72 -19.33
C LEU A 292 -1.37 -19.16 -17.85
N LEU A 293 -2.54 -19.07 -17.22
CA LEU A 293 -2.73 -19.45 -15.82
C LEU A 293 -2.50 -20.96 -15.62
N ASP A 294 -1.85 -21.32 -14.54
CA ASP A 294 -1.91 -22.67 -13.98
C ASP A 294 -3.23 -22.82 -13.20
N LEU A 295 -4.27 -23.30 -13.87
CA LEU A 295 -5.62 -23.39 -13.30
C LEU A 295 -5.69 -24.36 -12.10
N THR A 296 -4.87 -25.42 -12.07
CA THR A 296 -4.82 -26.34 -10.94
C THR A 296 -4.35 -25.60 -9.68
N ARG A 297 -3.24 -24.87 -9.81
CA ARG A 297 -2.70 -24.07 -8.72
C ARG A 297 -3.63 -22.92 -8.32
N ALA A 298 -4.26 -22.25 -9.29
CA ALA A 298 -5.20 -21.18 -9.01
C ALA A 298 -6.42 -21.71 -8.24
N MET A 299 -6.89 -22.90 -8.55
CA MET A 299 -7.97 -23.59 -7.84
C MET A 299 -7.55 -23.96 -6.41
N ASP A 300 -6.31 -24.46 -6.20
CA ASP A 300 -5.75 -24.70 -4.87
C ASP A 300 -5.66 -23.43 -4.04
N ALA A 301 -5.25 -22.33 -4.66
CA ALA A 301 -5.16 -21.02 -3.98
C ALA A 301 -6.55 -20.48 -3.59
N LEU A 302 -7.54 -20.61 -4.47
CA LEU A 302 -8.93 -20.27 -4.20
C LEU A 302 -9.49 -21.12 -3.06
N ALA A 303 -9.30 -22.45 -3.12
CA ALA A 303 -9.73 -23.40 -2.11
C ALA A 303 -9.21 -23.01 -0.72
N ARG A 304 -7.89 -22.75 -0.61
CA ARG A 304 -7.27 -22.28 0.65
C ARG A 304 -7.81 -20.92 1.11
N SER A 305 -8.06 -20.00 0.18
CA SER A 305 -8.55 -18.65 0.54
C SER A 305 -9.99 -18.67 1.06
N MET A 306 -10.77 -19.65 0.60
CA MET A 306 -12.17 -19.83 0.99
C MET A 306 -12.37 -20.90 2.08
N ASP A 307 -11.29 -21.55 2.51
CA ASP A 307 -11.34 -22.70 3.46
C ASP A 307 -12.27 -23.83 2.98
N VAL A 308 -12.16 -24.16 1.68
CA VAL A 308 -12.98 -25.18 1.00
C VAL A 308 -12.07 -26.33 0.55
N PRO A 309 -12.46 -27.61 0.70
CA PRO A 309 -11.72 -28.74 0.17
C PRO A 309 -11.59 -28.66 -1.35
N VAL A 310 -10.37 -28.64 -1.88
CA VAL A 310 -10.10 -28.47 -3.33
C VAL A 310 -10.72 -29.59 -4.18
N GLU A 311 -10.77 -30.81 -3.65
CA GLU A 311 -11.36 -31.97 -4.30
C GLU A 311 -12.87 -31.86 -4.53
N LYS A 312 -13.54 -30.91 -3.89
CA LYS A 312 -14.96 -30.60 -4.09
C LYS A 312 -15.18 -29.51 -5.13
N LEU A 313 -14.13 -28.85 -5.62
CA LEU A 313 -14.20 -27.82 -6.63
C LEU A 313 -14.09 -28.40 -8.04
N SER A 314 -14.81 -27.78 -8.98
CA SER A 314 -14.71 -28.06 -10.41
C SER A 314 -14.63 -26.74 -11.17
N LEU A 315 -13.66 -26.61 -12.10
CA LEU A 315 -13.39 -25.37 -12.81
C LEU A 315 -14.63 -24.77 -13.51
N ASP A 316 -15.46 -25.63 -14.10
CA ASP A 316 -16.58 -25.23 -14.94
C ASP A 316 -17.95 -25.31 -14.21
N ARG A 317 -17.91 -25.35 -12.88
CA ARG A 317 -19.10 -25.34 -12.02
C ARG A 317 -18.98 -24.26 -10.94
N PRO A 318 -20.11 -23.69 -10.47
CA PRO A 318 -20.13 -22.87 -9.26
C PRO A 318 -19.66 -23.65 -8.02
N ILE A 319 -19.18 -22.93 -7.03
CA ILE A 319 -18.90 -23.50 -5.71
C ILE A 319 -20.25 -23.85 -5.06
N PRO A 320 -20.45 -25.08 -4.58
CA PRO A 320 -21.68 -25.46 -3.88
C PRO A 320 -21.94 -24.56 -2.68
N GLU A 321 -23.20 -24.14 -2.49
CA GLU A 321 -23.57 -23.18 -1.43
C GLU A 321 -23.26 -23.69 -0.03
N GLU A 322 -23.39 -25.00 0.19
CA GLU A 322 -23.07 -25.69 1.45
C GLU A 322 -21.58 -25.68 1.81
N LEU A 323 -20.71 -25.35 0.85
CA LEU A 323 -19.27 -25.22 1.07
C LEU A 323 -18.85 -23.77 1.35
N LEU A 324 -19.74 -22.80 1.16
CA LEU A 324 -19.39 -21.40 1.42
C LEU A 324 -19.27 -21.17 2.93
N PRO A 325 -18.15 -20.59 3.39
CA PRO A 325 -17.91 -20.38 4.81
C PRO A 325 -18.93 -19.41 5.42
N ASP A 326 -19.16 -19.53 6.72
CA ASP A 326 -19.93 -18.55 7.49
C ASP A 326 -19.16 -17.20 7.50
N PRO A 327 -19.80 -16.10 7.09
CA PRO A 327 -19.19 -14.77 7.07
C PRO A 327 -18.54 -14.32 8.40
N HIS A 328 -18.96 -14.94 9.53
CA HIS A 328 -18.44 -14.61 10.86
C HIS A 328 -17.15 -15.37 11.23
N ASN A 329 -16.74 -16.38 10.45
CA ASN A 329 -15.64 -17.31 10.79
C ASN A 329 -14.43 -17.22 9.84
N ILE A 330 -13.98 -16.02 9.47
CA ILE A 330 -12.94 -15.82 8.45
C ILE A 330 -11.54 -15.80 9.06
N ALA A 331 -10.69 -16.76 8.68
CA ALA A 331 -9.29 -16.89 9.15
C ALA A 331 -8.28 -15.97 8.42
N PHE A 332 -8.58 -15.55 7.20
CA PHE A 332 -7.72 -14.73 6.33
C PHE A 332 -8.13 -13.25 6.25
N SER A 333 -7.47 -12.47 5.36
CA SER A 333 -7.81 -11.07 5.11
C SER A 333 -9.28 -10.91 4.74
N VAL A 334 -10.02 -10.23 5.60
CA VAL A 334 -11.47 -10.05 5.49
C VAL A 334 -11.88 -9.42 4.15
N GLY A 335 -11.08 -8.50 3.61
CA GLY A 335 -11.38 -7.83 2.33
C GLY A 335 -11.32 -8.78 1.13
N HIS A 336 -10.27 -9.60 1.04
CA HIS A 336 -10.10 -10.54 -0.07
C HIS A 336 -11.15 -11.66 -0.06
N HIS A 337 -11.43 -12.21 1.12
CA HIS A 337 -12.44 -13.26 1.27
C HIS A 337 -13.83 -12.80 0.81
N ARG A 338 -14.25 -11.60 1.16
CA ARG A 338 -15.54 -11.03 0.77
C ARG A 338 -15.73 -10.96 -0.75
N THR A 339 -14.66 -10.65 -1.50
CA THR A 339 -14.73 -10.61 -2.97
C THR A 339 -14.97 -12.00 -3.56
N PHE A 340 -14.23 -13.02 -3.07
CA PHE A 340 -14.44 -14.41 -3.51
C PHE A 340 -15.84 -14.91 -3.18
N GLU A 341 -16.29 -14.67 -1.94
CA GLU A 341 -17.61 -15.08 -1.47
C GLU A 341 -18.73 -14.42 -2.29
N ALA A 342 -18.64 -13.13 -2.57
CA ALA A 342 -19.62 -12.40 -3.36
C ALA A 342 -19.77 -13.03 -4.76
N LEU A 343 -18.64 -13.26 -5.46
CA LEU A 343 -18.65 -13.88 -6.77
C LEU A 343 -19.19 -15.32 -6.76
N ALA A 344 -18.88 -16.09 -5.72
CA ALA A 344 -19.40 -17.44 -5.55
C ALA A 344 -20.92 -17.44 -5.32
N ARG A 345 -21.44 -16.51 -4.51
CA ARG A 345 -22.89 -16.33 -4.29
C ARG A 345 -23.64 -15.81 -5.52
N GLU A 346 -22.97 -15.13 -6.45
CA GLU A 346 -23.50 -14.80 -7.78
C GLU A 346 -23.66 -16.03 -8.69
N GLY A 347 -23.21 -17.22 -8.24
CA GLY A 347 -23.29 -18.45 -9.03
C GLY A 347 -22.23 -18.56 -10.12
N ARG A 348 -21.15 -17.78 -10.04
CA ARG A 348 -20.05 -17.88 -11.00
C ARG A 348 -19.30 -19.19 -10.87
N THR A 349 -18.82 -19.71 -11.99
CA THR A 349 -17.96 -20.89 -12.01
C THR A 349 -16.61 -20.61 -11.33
N VAL A 350 -15.96 -21.65 -10.83
CA VAL A 350 -14.60 -21.54 -10.24
C VAL A 350 -13.63 -20.87 -11.22
N ARG A 351 -13.71 -21.17 -12.51
CA ARG A 351 -12.90 -20.57 -13.57
C ARG A 351 -13.14 -19.05 -13.67
N GLU A 352 -14.40 -18.63 -13.66
CA GLU A 352 -14.76 -17.20 -13.71
C GLU A 352 -14.30 -16.45 -12.46
N ILE A 353 -14.41 -17.08 -11.28
CA ILE A 353 -13.91 -16.51 -10.04
C ILE A 353 -12.38 -16.32 -10.14
N ILE A 354 -11.63 -17.35 -10.55
CA ILE A 354 -10.18 -17.29 -10.74
C ILE A 354 -9.80 -16.15 -11.71
N GLY A 355 -10.49 -16.03 -12.85
CA GLY A 355 -10.23 -14.97 -13.82
C GLY A 355 -10.63 -13.56 -13.35
N SER A 356 -11.58 -13.46 -12.41
CA SER A 356 -12.07 -12.18 -11.89
C SER A 356 -11.25 -11.68 -10.70
N VAL A 357 -10.48 -12.54 -10.03
CA VAL A 357 -9.81 -12.23 -8.77
C VAL A 357 -8.29 -12.32 -8.93
N GLN A 358 -7.76 -11.45 -9.78
CA GLN A 358 -6.33 -11.24 -9.89
C GLN A 358 -5.86 -10.21 -8.86
N ALA A 359 -4.55 -10.15 -8.60
CA ALA A 359 -3.93 -9.22 -7.65
C ALA A 359 -4.67 -9.16 -6.30
N PHE A 360 -4.95 -10.31 -5.71
CA PHE A 360 -5.53 -10.41 -4.35
C PHE A 360 -6.94 -9.83 -4.19
N GLY A 361 -7.76 -9.80 -5.25
CA GLY A 361 -9.16 -9.37 -5.15
C GLY A 361 -9.37 -7.86 -5.15
N HIS A 362 -8.40 -7.10 -5.62
CA HIS A 362 -8.62 -5.70 -5.94
C HIS A 362 -9.56 -5.55 -7.14
N ARG A 363 -10.21 -4.40 -7.22
CA ARG A 363 -11.08 -4.07 -8.36
C ARG A 363 -10.33 -4.19 -9.67
N LEU A 364 -10.95 -4.85 -10.66
CA LEU A 364 -10.35 -5.10 -11.96
C LEU A 364 -11.10 -4.32 -13.04
N LEU A 365 -10.37 -3.63 -13.91
CA LEU A 365 -10.88 -2.96 -15.09
C LEU A 365 -10.20 -3.49 -16.35
N VAL A 366 -11.02 -3.76 -17.36
CA VAL A 366 -10.59 -4.16 -18.71
C VAL A 366 -11.24 -3.21 -19.68
N GLY A 367 -10.48 -2.47 -20.47
CA GLY A 367 -11.08 -1.54 -21.42
C GLY A 367 -10.09 -0.64 -22.15
N ALA A 368 -10.65 0.21 -23.00
CA ALA A 368 -9.95 1.30 -23.65
C ALA A 368 -9.56 2.39 -22.63
N PRO A 369 -8.59 3.26 -22.96
CA PRO A 369 -8.11 4.29 -22.04
C PRO A 369 -9.23 5.21 -21.51
N GLU A 370 -10.18 5.59 -22.36
CA GLU A 370 -11.35 6.41 -21.99
C GLU A 370 -12.22 5.73 -20.96
N GLN A 371 -12.51 4.43 -21.12
CA GLN A 371 -13.33 3.65 -20.19
C GLN A 371 -12.65 3.53 -18.81
N ILE A 372 -11.31 3.37 -18.79
CA ILE A 372 -10.54 3.35 -17.56
C ILE A 372 -10.61 4.73 -16.88
N ALA A 373 -10.40 5.81 -17.63
CA ALA A 373 -10.47 7.18 -17.13
C ALA A 373 -11.89 7.54 -16.61
N ASP A 374 -12.95 7.16 -17.32
CA ASP A 374 -14.35 7.37 -16.92
C ASP A 374 -14.65 6.69 -15.58
N SER A 375 -14.16 5.47 -15.43
CA SER A 375 -14.34 4.70 -14.21
C SER A 375 -13.59 5.30 -13.02
N ILE A 376 -12.35 5.76 -13.21
CA ILE A 376 -11.56 6.47 -12.19
C ILE A 376 -12.28 7.78 -11.80
N GLU A 377 -12.69 8.58 -12.77
CA GLU A 377 -13.41 9.83 -12.54
C GLU A 377 -14.71 9.62 -11.78
N SER A 378 -15.51 8.63 -12.17
CA SER A 378 -16.78 8.29 -11.51
C SER A 378 -16.57 8.03 -10.01
N TRP A 379 -15.60 7.21 -9.64
CA TRP A 379 -15.31 6.90 -8.25
C TRP A 379 -14.78 8.12 -7.48
N PHE A 380 -13.86 8.87 -8.08
CA PHE A 380 -13.27 10.06 -7.46
C PHE A 380 -14.32 11.15 -7.18
N ARG A 381 -15.25 11.39 -8.12
CA ARG A 381 -16.29 12.42 -7.96
C ARG A 381 -17.28 12.14 -6.84
N THR A 382 -17.47 10.87 -6.45
CA THR A 382 -18.32 10.54 -5.29
C THR A 382 -17.70 10.95 -3.95
N GLY A 383 -16.40 11.22 -3.92
CA GLY A 383 -15.66 11.46 -2.67
C GLY A 383 -15.36 10.17 -1.88
N ALA A 384 -15.72 9.01 -2.37
CA ALA A 384 -15.40 7.73 -1.72
C ALA A 384 -13.91 7.44 -1.71
N VAL A 385 -13.19 7.87 -2.73
CA VAL A 385 -11.75 7.70 -2.88
C VAL A 385 -11.07 9.04 -3.15
N ASP A 386 -9.80 9.15 -2.79
CA ASP A 386 -8.94 10.28 -3.11
C ASP A 386 -7.99 9.97 -4.28
N GLY A 387 -7.96 8.72 -4.71
CA GLY A 387 -7.16 8.25 -5.82
C GLY A 387 -7.13 6.73 -5.91
N PHE A 388 -6.11 6.20 -6.58
CA PHE A 388 -5.93 4.76 -6.77
C PHE A 388 -4.46 4.36 -6.71
N ASN A 389 -4.18 3.16 -6.20
CA ASN A 389 -2.91 2.50 -6.38
C ASN A 389 -3.04 1.54 -7.57
N ILE A 390 -2.43 1.88 -8.69
CA ILE A 390 -2.55 1.15 -9.96
C ILE A 390 -1.74 -0.14 -9.86
N ILE A 391 -2.35 -1.22 -10.28
CA ILE A 391 -1.76 -2.57 -10.32
C ILE A 391 -1.85 -3.04 -11.79
N PRO A 392 -0.84 -2.80 -12.60
CA PRO A 392 -0.85 -3.25 -14.00
C PRO A 392 -0.89 -4.76 -14.10
N ASP A 393 -1.56 -5.29 -15.10
CA ASP A 393 -1.57 -6.72 -15.43
C ASP A 393 -0.15 -7.28 -15.61
N VAL A 394 0.66 -6.62 -16.45
CA VAL A 394 2.11 -6.79 -16.59
C VAL A 394 2.77 -5.47 -16.22
N LEU A 395 3.78 -5.49 -15.35
CA LEU A 395 4.22 -4.26 -14.67
C LEU A 395 4.70 -3.18 -15.65
N GLU A 396 5.72 -3.43 -16.44
CA GLU A 396 6.30 -2.40 -17.32
C GLU A 396 5.34 -2.01 -18.47
N ASP A 397 4.77 -3.00 -19.16
CA ASP A 397 3.83 -2.78 -20.26
C ASP A 397 2.57 -2.06 -19.83
N GLY A 398 1.92 -2.57 -18.78
CA GLY A 398 0.66 -2.01 -18.30
C GLY A 398 0.85 -0.66 -17.62
N ALA A 399 1.97 -0.43 -16.93
CA ALA A 399 2.31 0.88 -16.39
C ALA A 399 2.56 1.90 -17.53
N THR A 400 3.26 1.49 -18.58
CA THR A 400 3.48 2.32 -19.77
C THR A 400 2.14 2.67 -20.43
N ALA A 401 1.27 1.69 -20.65
CA ALA A 401 -0.04 1.92 -21.24
C ALA A 401 -0.89 2.88 -20.38
N PHE A 402 -0.86 2.73 -19.05
CA PHE A 402 -1.58 3.62 -18.14
C PHE A 402 -1.04 5.06 -18.22
N VAL A 403 0.28 5.23 -18.17
CA VAL A 403 0.93 6.54 -18.17
C VAL A 403 0.76 7.25 -19.51
N ASP A 404 0.86 6.51 -20.62
CA ASP A 404 0.87 7.12 -21.96
C ASP A 404 -0.56 7.33 -22.53
N LEU A 405 -1.54 6.54 -22.09
CA LEU A 405 -2.89 6.56 -22.65
C LEU A 405 -3.95 7.08 -21.67
N VAL A 406 -3.90 6.72 -20.38
CA VAL A 406 -4.95 7.10 -19.40
C VAL A 406 -4.62 8.42 -18.71
N VAL A 407 -3.36 8.62 -18.27
CA VAL A 407 -2.95 9.84 -17.57
C VAL A 407 -3.26 11.11 -18.39
N PRO A 408 -2.96 11.21 -19.69
CA PRO A 408 -3.29 12.41 -20.46
C PRO A 408 -4.79 12.73 -20.51
N ILE A 409 -5.65 11.71 -20.49
CA ILE A 409 -7.12 11.90 -20.43
C ILE A 409 -7.51 12.50 -19.08
N LEU A 410 -6.98 11.97 -17.97
CA LEU A 410 -7.25 12.51 -16.63
C LEU A 410 -6.75 13.94 -16.48
N GLN A 411 -5.60 14.27 -17.07
CA GLN A 411 -5.03 15.62 -17.11
C GLN A 411 -5.89 16.56 -17.93
N SER A 412 -6.33 16.19 -19.12
CA SER A 412 -7.20 17.00 -19.98
C SER A 412 -8.56 17.31 -19.33
N ARG A 413 -9.02 16.43 -18.43
CA ARG A 413 -10.25 16.63 -17.63
C ARG A 413 -10.02 17.48 -16.36
N GLY A 414 -8.78 17.93 -16.11
CA GLY A 414 -8.43 18.69 -14.90
C GLY A 414 -8.53 17.88 -13.60
N LEU A 415 -8.47 16.54 -13.69
CA LEU A 415 -8.57 15.66 -12.54
C LEU A 415 -7.20 15.33 -11.95
N PHE A 416 -6.17 15.32 -12.77
CA PHE A 416 -4.81 14.96 -12.38
C PHE A 416 -3.80 16.07 -12.76
N ARG A 417 -2.68 16.12 -12.04
CA ARG A 417 -1.63 17.12 -12.22
C ARG A 417 -0.96 17.04 -13.59
N THR A 418 -0.52 18.17 -14.12
CA THR A 418 0.31 18.28 -15.34
C THR A 418 1.79 18.51 -15.03
N GLU A 419 2.11 18.77 -13.76
CA GLU A 419 3.47 18.90 -13.24
C GLU A 419 3.50 18.58 -11.75
N TYR A 420 4.66 18.16 -11.23
CA TYR A 420 4.82 18.00 -9.78
C TYR A 420 4.81 19.36 -9.09
N GLN A 421 4.00 19.47 -8.04
CA GLN A 421 3.99 20.60 -7.14
C GLN A 421 4.75 20.23 -5.86
N GLY A 422 5.79 21.01 -5.52
CA GLY A 422 6.65 20.68 -4.40
C GLY A 422 7.71 19.62 -4.73
N GLU A 423 8.45 19.20 -3.72
CA GLU A 423 9.59 18.29 -3.84
C GLU A 423 9.45 17.03 -2.98
N THR A 424 8.57 17.08 -1.98
CA THR A 424 8.35 15.99 -1.02
C THR A 424 7.07 15.22 -1.31
N LEU A 425 7.00 13.97 -0.86
CA LEU A 425 5.78 13.17 -1.00
C LEU A 425 4.61 13.81 -0.25
N ARG A 426 4.87 14.43 0.90
CA ARG A 426 3.85 15.15 1.69
C ARG A 426 3.21 16.28 0.90
N GLU A 427 4.01 17.07 0.20
CA GLU A 427 3.53 18.14 -0.67
C GLU A 427 2.74 17.59 -1.87
N HIS A 428 3.22 16.51 -2.52
CA HIS A 428 2.50 15.87 -3.64
C HIS A 428 1.12 15.38 -3.24
N LEU A 429 0.98 14.89 -2.00
CA LEU A 429 -0.27 14.38 -1.44
C LEU A 429 -1.13 15.49 -0.81
N GLY A 430 -0.67 16.74 -0.77
CA GLY A 430 -1.39 17.84 -0.13
C GLY A 430 -1.60 17.64 1.38
N ILE A 431 -0.76 16.81 2.02
CA ILE A 431 -0.83 16.56 3.45
C ILE A 431 -0.09 17.67 4.19
N PRO A 432 -0.75 18.36 5.16
CA PRO A 432 -0.10 19.42 5.90
C PRO A 432 1.21 18.98 6.57
N HIS A 433 2.20 19.86 6.63
CA HIS A 433 3.35 19.68 7.50
C HIS A 433 2.86 19.53 8.94
N HIS A 434 3.44 18.59 9.67
CA HIS A 434 3.14 18.46 11.09
C HIS A 434 3.70 19.68 11.83
N ASP A 435 2.81 20.42 12.46
CA ASP A 435 3.18 21.37 13.49
C ASP A 435 3.46 20.57 14.77
N VAL A 436 4.75 20.31 15.00
CA VAL A 436 5.25 19.52 16.12
C VAL A 436 4.79 20.12 17.47
N ALA A 437 4.60 21.44 17.54
CA ALA A 437 4.09 22.13 18.72
C ALA A 437 2.62 21.80 18.99
N ALA A 438 1.80 21.69 17.94
CA ALA A 438 0.36 21.39 18.05
C ALA A 438 0.07 19.97 18.49
N GLU A 439 0.85 18.98 18.08
CA GLU A 439 0.66 17.57 18.49
C GLU A 439 1.07 17.31 19.95
N THR A 440 2.03 18.04 20.46
CA THR A 440 2.45 17.92 21.87
C THR A 440 1.39 18.46 22.84
N LEU A 441 0.61 19.45 22.41
CA LEU A 441 -0.48 20.04 23.19
C LEU A 441 -1.80 19.24 23.10
N ALA A 442 -1.96 18.35 22.12
CA ALA A 442 -3.19 17.61 21.88
C ALA A 442 -3.23 16.22 22.55
N ARG A 443 -2.21 15.82 23.35
CA ARG A 443 -2.29 14.59 24.13
C ARG A 443 -3.15 14.83 25.37
N PRO A 444 -4.34 14.21 25.51
CA PRO A 444 -4.99 14.15 26.80
C PRO A 444 -4.04 13.43 27.76
N SER A 445 -3.65 14.10 28.83
CA SER A 445 -3.10 13.47 29.99
C SER A 445 -4.10 12.41 30.45
N SER A 446 -3.67 11.15 30.45
CA SER A 446 -4.36 9.99 31.04
C SER A 446 -5.74 9.60 30.43
N LEU A 447 -5.77 8.50 29.71
CA LEU A 447 -6.76 7.44 29.96
C LEU A 447 -6.04 6.09 30.02
#